data_d9889716ef326b2779fabbe15dd38d16
#
_entry.id   d9889716ef326b2779fabbe15dd38d16
#
_cell.length_a   1.000
_cell.length_b   1.000
_cell.length_c   1.000
_cell.angle_alpha   90.00
_cell.angle_beta   90.00
_cell.angle_gamma   90.00
#
_symmetry.space_group_name_H-M   'P 1'
#
loop_
_entity.id
_entity.type
_entity.pdbx_description
1 polymer ?
#
loop_
_entity_poly.entity_id
_entity_poly.type
_entity_poly.pdbx_seq_one_letter_code
_entity_poly.pdbx_strand_id
1 'polypeptide(L)'
;MHVNVKQLVYAGLCLAVSMVLVLLEGVFGMSTLFLLSLSGFFVGVVIRESGFKMGGVYLAASIALAFFIAPDKTKIITYAVVEIYIFAREAIWELMTKGEIKDAKRSNLLYFLSKLAVFNLLTVPLVLTFPTLFLTQVSTKWLLIAIAVIQPAWYVGDKAYDAFQIGIWNRIKGLI
;
A
#
# COMPACT_ATOMS: atom_id res chain seq x y z
N MET A 1 10.66 -23.02 -13.12
CA MET A 1 10.17 -21.64 -12.94
C MET A 1 11.37 -20.72 -13.16
N HIS A 2 11.56 -20.15 -14.36
CA HIS A 2 12.69 -19.26 -14.63
C HIS A 2 12.31 -17.87 -14.14
N VAL A 3 12.81 -17.49 -12.97
CA VAL A 3 12.77 -16.09 -12.54
C VAL A 3 13.75 -15.34 -13.43
N ASN A 4 13.25 -14.35 -14.15
CA ASN A 4 14.11 -13.52 -15.00
C ASN A 4 15.00 -12.67 -14.07
N VAL A 5 16.32 -12.74 -14.27
CA VAL A 5 17.30 -11.99 -13.46
C VAL A 5 16.97 -10.50 -13.41
N LYS A 6 16.48 -9.94 -14.52
CA LYS A 6 16.03 -8.54 -14.59
C LYS A 6 14.90 -8.23 -13.60
N GLN A 7 13.91 -9.12 -13.46
CA GLN A 7 12.79 -8.94 -12.52
C GLN A 7 13.27 -8.99 -11.07
N LEU A 8 14.23 -9.88 -10.77
CA LEU A 8 14.79 -9.97 -9.42
C LEU A 8 15.59 -8.71 -9.05
N VAL A 9 16.44 -8.23 -9.95
CA VAL A 9 17.21 -6.98 -9.75
C VAL A 9 16.28 -5.80 -9.55
N TYR A 10 15.22 -5.74 -10.34
CA TYR A 10 14.22 -4.68 -10.24
C TYR A 10 13.46 -4.68 -8.92
N ALA A 11 12.99 -5.86 -8.50
CA ALA A 11 12.34 -6.01 -7.20
C ALA A 11 13.29 -5.68 -6.04
N GLY A 12 14.56 -6.07 -6.13
CA GLY A 12 15.59 -5.73 -5.15
C GLY A 12 15.87 -4.22 -5.06
N LEU A 13 15.91 -3.52 -6.19
CA LEU A 13 16.07 -2.06 -6.21
C LEU A 13 14.86 -1.37 -5.56
N CYS A 14 13.65 -1.77 -5.93
CA CYS A 14 12.41 -1.27 -5.32
C CYS A 14 12.40 -1.51 -3.81
N LEU A 15 12.86 -2.69 -3.36
CA LEU A 15 12.95 -3.03 -1.95
C LEU A 15 13.95 -2.15 -1.20
N ALA A 16 15.12 -1.89 -1.79
CA ALA A 16 16.12 -1.01 -1.22
C ALA A 16 15.58 0.42 -1.04
N VAL A 17 14.93 0.98 -2.07
CA VAL A 17 14.30 2.32 -1.99
C VAL A 17 13.19 2.34 -0.93
N SER A 18 12.36 1.31 -0.89
CA SER A 18 11.30 1.17 0.10
C SER A 18 11.86 1.18 1.53
N MET A 19 12.93 0.43 1.80
CA MET A 19 13.58 0.40 3.12
C MET A 19 14.22 1.72 3.50
N VAL A 20 14.81 2.45 2.53
CA VAL A 20 15.32 3.81 2.78
C VAL A 20 14.19 4.74 3.22
N LEU A 21 13.00 4.67 2.60
CA LEU A 21 11.85 5.48 3.00
C LEU A 21 11.35 5.13 4.41
N VAL A 22 11.36 3.83 4.77
CA VAL A 22 11.02 3.38 6.13
C VAL A 22 12.02 3.91 7.16
N LEU A 23 13.31 3.93 6.84
CA LEU A 23 14.33 4.52 7.72
C LEU A 23 14.19 6.04 7.85
N LEU A 24 13.95 6.74 6.74
CA LEU A 24 13.74 8.19 6.74
C LEU A 24 12.55 8.61 7.58
N GLU A 25 11.50 7.80 7.63
CA GLU A 25 10.37 8.00 8.51
C GLU A 25 10.80 8.07 9.99
N GLY A 26 11.67 7.15 10.41
CA GLY A 26 12.21 7.11 11.77
C GLY A 26 13.00 8.36 12.15
N VAL A 27 13.64 9.03 11.17
CA VAL A 27 14.47 10.23 11.39
C VAL A 27 13.60 11.50 11.40
N PHE A 28 12.68 11.64 10.45
CA PHE A 28 11.94 12.90 10.26
C PHE A 28 10.68 13.03 11.12
N GLY A 29 10.07 11.93 11.57
CA GLY A 29 8.92 11.91 12.50
C GLY A 29 7.63 12.65 12.09
N MET A 30 7.74 13.66 11.24
CA MET A 30 6.63 14.55 10.86
C MET A 30 5.80 14.08 9.66
N SER A 31 6.27 13.12 8.89
CA SER A 31 5.64 12.66 7.63
C SER A 31 5.43 11.16 7.58
N THR A 32 5.22 10.55 8.74
CA THR A 32 5.13 9.10 8.92
C THR A 32 4.21 8.42 7.92
N LEU A 33 2.94 8.85 7.84
CA LEU A 33 1.97 8.22 6.94
C LEU A 33 2.33 8.41 5.46
N PHE A 34 2.88 9.56 5.09
CA PHE A 34 3.30 9.83 3.72
C PHE A 34 4.47 8.93 3.30
N LEU A 35 5.52 8.86 4.11
CA LEU A 35 6.72 8.06 3.80
C LEU A 35 6.40 6.56 3.79
N LEU A 36 5.61 6.08 4.76
CA LEU A 36 5.17 4.68 4.80
C LEU A 36 4.25 4.34 3.62
N SER A 37 3.35 5.25 3.24
CA SER A 37 2.48 5.03 2.07
C SER A 37 3.28 5.00 0.77
N LEU A 38 4.24 5.93 0.61
CA LEU A 38 5.11 5.97 -0.56
C LEU A 38 5.98 4.71 -0.67
N SER A 39 6.51 4.25 0.47
CA SER A 39 7.23 2.98 0.56
C SER A 39 6.35 1.80 0.14
N GLY A 40 5.10 1.74 0.63
CA GLY A 40 4.14 0.69 0.27
C GLY A 40 3.72 0.71 -1.21
N PHE A 41 3.84 1.83 -1.93
CA PHE A 41 3.50 1.91 -3.36
C PHE A 41 4.39 1.04 -4.24
N PHE A 42 5.59 0.73 -3.80
CA PHE A 42 6.53 -0.11 -4.56
C PHE A 42 6.07 -1.56 -4.71
N VAL A 43 5.24 -2.09 -3.79
CA VAL A 43 4.65 -3.43 -4.00
C VAL A 43 3.81 -3.47 -5.27
N GLY A 44 3.04 -2.43 -5.54
CA GLY A 44 2.25 -2.33 -6.77
C GLY A 44 3.11 -2.20 -8.03
N VAL A 45 4.24 -1.50 -7.92
CA VAL A 45 5.24 -1.42 -9.00
C VAL A 45 5.76 -2.82 -9.34
N VAL A 46 6.19 -3.59 -8.34
CA VAL A 46 6.72 -4.94 -8.54
C VAL A 46 5.66 -5.88 -9.11
N ILE A 47 4.41 -5.77 -8.68
CA ILE A 47 3.29 -6.55 -9.24
C ILE A 47 3.14 -6.27 -10.73
N ARG A 48 3.10 -4.99 -11.13
CA ARG A 48 2.89 -4.59 -12.53
C ARG A 48 4.04 -4.96 -13.45
N GLU A 49 5.28 -4.91 -12.96
CA GLU A 49 6.47 -5.20 -13.76
C GLU A 49 6.88 -6.68 -13.75
N SER A 50 6.64 -7.39 -12.64
CA SER A 50 7.15 -8.74 -12.42
C SER A 50 6.07 -9.78 -12.12
N GLY A 51 4.81 -9.33 -12.01
CA GLY A 51 3.64 -10.17 -11.76
C GLY A 51 3.38 -10.46 -10.27
N PHE A 52 2.21 -11.02 -10.00
CA PHE A 52 1.70 -11.25 -8.64
C PHE A 52 2.58 -12.17 -7.78
N LYS A 53 3.22 -13.17 -8.37
CA LYS A 53 4.11 -14.08 -7.64
C LYS A 53 5.29 -13.34 -7.04
N MET A 54 5.94 -12.48 -7.85
CA MET A 54 7.05 -11.65 -7.39
C MET A 54 6.57 -10.56 -6.43
N GLY A 55 5.39 -9.96 -6.68
CA GLY A 55 4.77 -9.02 -5.76
C GLY A 55 4.49 -9.61 -4.38
N GLY A 56 4.04 -10.88 -4.31
CA GLY A 56 3.83 -11.58 -3.04
C GLY A 56 5.14 -11.87 -2.28
N VAL A 57 6.19 -12.27 -3.00
CA VAL A 57 7.53 -12.45 -2.40
C VAL A 57 8.07 -11.10 -1.91
N TYR A 58 7.91 -10.05 -2.70
CA TYR A 58 8.29 -8.69 -2.31
C TYR A 58 7.56 -8.24 -1.05
N LEU A 59 6.23 -8.39 -0.99
CA LEU A 59 5.40 -8.05 0.17
C LEU A 59 5.91 -8.74 1.45
N ALA A 60 6.18 -10.04 1.38
CA ALA A 60 6.69 -10.79 2.53
C ALA A 60 8.08 -10.31 2.95
N ALA A 61 8.97 -10.08 1.98
CA ALA A 61 10.34 -9.62 2.23
C ALA A 61 10.37 -8.19 2.79
N SER A 62 9.54 -7.28 2.26
CA SER A 62 9.49 -5.87 2.69
C SER A 62 8.98 -5.74 4.12
N ILE A 63 7.90 -6.46 4.49
CA ILE A 63 7.38 -6.47 5.86
C ILE A 63 8.41 -7.08 6.83
N ALA A 64 9.04 -8.20 6.45
CA ALA A 64 10.06 -8.83 7.27
C ALA A 64 11.26 -7.91 7.49
N LEU A 65 11.79 -7.28 6.44
CA LEU A 65 12.90 -6.34 6.54
C LEU A 65 12.52 -5.09 7.36
N ALA A 66 11.34 -4.52 7.13
CA ALA A 66 10.84 -3.40 7.91
C ALA A 66 10.78 -3.74 9.40
N PHE A 67 10.38 -4.97 9.75
CA PHE A 67 10.38 -5.43 11.15
C PHE A 67 11.75 -5.40 11.80
N PHE A 68 12.82 -5.71 11.06
CA PHE A 68 14.18 -5.66 11.59
C PHE A 68 14.77 -4.24 11.59
N ILE A 69 14.48 -3.45 10.58
CA ILE A 69 15.12 -2.17 10.31
C ILE A 69 14.41 -0.99 11.00
N ALA A 70 13.08 -0.99 11.06
CA ALA A 70 12.32 0.14 11.57
C ALA A 70 12.57 0.37 13.07
N PRO A 71 12.85 1.63 13.47
CA PRO A 71 13.07 1.98 14.88
C PRO A 71 11.82 1.77 15.74
N ASP A 72 10.66 2.09 15.20
CA ASP A 72 9.36 1.96 15.86
C ASP A 72 8.56 0.79 15.28
N LYS A 73 8.45 -0.27 16.06
CA LYS A 73 7.75 -1.51 15.67
C LYS A 73 6.24 -1.31 15.48
N THR A 74 5.65 -0.31 16.14
CA THR A 74 4.22 -0.01 16.05
C THR A 74 3.85 0.50 14.65
N LYS A 75 4.74 1.25 14.02
CA LYS A 75 4.54 1.81 12.67
C LYS A 75 4.59 0.75 11.57
N ILE A 76 5.24 -0.38 11.83
CA ILE A 76 5.28 -1.51 10.89
C ILE A 76 3.89 -2.07 10.63
N ILE A 77 3.01 -2.06 11.63
CA ILE A 77 1.62 -2.50 11.46
C ILE A 77 0.92 -1.62 10.41
N THR A 78 1.09 -0.31 10.50
CA THR A 78 0.55 0.62 9.52
C THR A 78 1.16 0.40 8.13
N TYR A 79 2.47 0.21 8.05
CA TYR A 79 3.18 -0.10 6.81
C TYR A 79 2.65 -1.38 6.16
N ALA A 80 2.55 -2.47 6.94
CA ALA A 80 2.04 -3.75 6.46
C ALA A 80 0.59 -3.64 5.95
N VAL A 81 -0.26 -2.89 6.65
CA VAL A 81 -1.65 -2.66 6.21
C VAL A 81 -1.69 -1.92 4.88
N VAL A 82 -0.85 -0.89 4.69
CA VAL A 82 -0.76 -0.16 3.41
C VAL A 82 -0.31 -1.09 2.29
N GLU A 83 0.73 -1.88 2.50
CA GLU A 83 1.24 -2.83 1.48
C GLU A 83 0.21 -3.90 1.13
N ILE A 84 -0.45 -4.50 2.13
CA ILE A 84 -1.50 -5.50 1.93
C ILE A 84 -2.68 -4.87 1.17
N TYR A 85 -3.06 -3.63 1.50
CA TYR A 85 -4.09 -2.90 0.77
C TYR A 85 -3.73 -2.72 -0.70
N ILE A 86 -2.50 -2.25 -1.01
CA ILE A 86 -2.05 -2.05 -2.39
C ILE A 86 -2.00 -3.38 -3.15
N PHE A 87 -1.50 -4.44 -2.50
CA PHE A 87 -1.50 -5.79 -3.09
C PHE A 87 -2.92 -6.27 -3.43
N ALA A 88 -3.85 -6.16 -2.49
CA ALA A 88 -5.24 -6.53 -2.70
C ALA A 88 -5.93 -5.69 -3.79
N ARG A 89 -5.63 -4.39 -3.84
CA ARG A 89 -6.12 -3.48 -4.88
C ARG A 89 -5.68 -3.91 -6.28
N GLU A 90 -4.39 -4.24 -6.47
CA GLU A 90 -3.87 -4.71 -7.75
C GLU A 90 -4.48 -6.08 -8.11
N ALA A 91 -4.72 -6.95 -7.13
CA ALA A 91 -5.41 -8.22 -7.34
C ALA A 91 -6.86 -8.01 -7.82
N ILE A 92 -7.60 -7.11 -7.20
CA ILE A 92 -8.97 -6.73 -7.64
C ILE A 92 -8.93 -6.22 -9.07
N TRP A 93 -7.99 -5.35 -9.40
CA TRP A 93 -7.83 -4.82 -10.75
C TRP A 93 -7.61 -5.93 -11.78
N GLU A 94 -6.70 -6.88 -11.49
CA GLU A 94 -6.44 -8.00 -12.40
C GLU A 94 -7.66 -8.92 -12.56
N LEU A 95 -8.37 -9.22 -11.47
CA LEU A 95 -9.58 -10.04 -11.52
C LEU A 95 -10.68 -9.36 -12.35
N MET A 96 -10.83 -8.05 -12.23
CA MET A 96 -11.83 -7.31 -12.97
C MET A 96 -11.48 -7.16 -14.46
N THR A 97 -10.21 -7.02 -14.80
CA THR A 97 -9.76 -6.96 -16.20
C THR A 97 -9.86 -8.31 -16.92
N LYS A 98 -9.73 -9.42 -16.19
CA LYS A 98 -9.97 -10.77 -16.71
C LYS A 98 -11.46 -11.13 -16.78
N GLY A 99 -12.31 -10.49 -15.98
CA GLY A 99 -13.75 -10.64 -16.02
C GLY A 99 -14.36 -9.82 -17.15
N GLU A 100 -15.21 -10.44 -17.99
CA GLU A 100 -15.90 -9.77 -19.11
C GLU A 100 -17.00 -8.79 -18.65
N ILE A 101 -16.66 -7.81 -17.83
CA ILE A 101 -17.62 -6.78 -17.43
C ILE A 101 -17.71 -5.73 -18.54
N LYS A 102 -18.72 -5.87 -19.41
CA LYS A 102 -18.90 -5.04 -20.61
C LYS A 102 -19.33 -3.59 -20.32
N ASP A 103 -19.86 -3.30 -19.12
CA ASP A 103 -20.32 -1.96 -18.74
C ASP A 103 -19.26 -1.22 -17.94
N ALA A 104 -18.63 -0.22 -18.56
CA ALA A 104 -17.55 0.57 -17.96
C ALA A 104 -17.99 1.32 -16.68
N LYS A 105 -19.22 1.82 -16.60
CA LYS A 105 -19.75 2.50 -15.40
C LYS A 105 -19.89 1.54 -14.23
N ARG A 106 -20.44 0.36 -14.49
CA ARG A 106 -20.64 -0.70 -13.50
C ARG A 106 -19.29 -1.25 -13.02
N SER A 107 -18.34 -1.42 -13.94
CA SER A 107 -16.96 -1.85 -13.62
C SER A 107 -16.27 -0.85 -12.69
N ASN A 108 -16.32 0.44 -12.99
CA ASN A 108 -15.70 1.48 -12.16
C ASN A 108 -16.31 1.58 -10.77
N LEU A 109 -17.64 1.48 -10.66
CA LEU A 109 -18.32 1.48 -9.36
C LEU A 109 -17.97 0.25 -8.53
N LEU A 110 -17.99 -0.94 -9.13
CA LEU A 110 -17.60 -2.18 -8.46
C LEU A 110 -16.15 -2.12 -7.99
N TYR A 111 -15.24 -1.61 -8.81
CA TYR A 111 -13.84 -1.42 -8.44
C TYR A 111 -13.68 -0.48 -7.25
N PHE A 112 -14.37 0.66 -7.27
CA PHE A 112 -14.36 1.61 -6.15
C PHE A 112 -14.89 0.98 -4.87
N LEU A 113 -16.05 0.31 -4.92
CA LEU A 113 -16.66 -0.35 -3.76
C LEU A 113 -15.79 -1.49 -3.22
N SER A 114 -15.18 -2.27 -4.10
CA SER A 114 -14.28 -3.37 -3.69
C SER A 114 -13.03 -2.83 -2.97
N LYS A 115 -12.42 -1.75 -3.47
CA LYS A 115 -11.29 -1.10 -2.81
C LYS A 115 -11.68 -0.55 -1.43
N LEU A 116 -12.83 0.11 -1.35
CA LEU A 116 -13.38 0.65 -0.10
C LEU A 116 -13.67 -0.46 0.91
N ALA A 117 -14.23 -1.58 0.45
CA ALA A 117 -14.50 -2.74 1.31
C ALA A 117 -13.21 -3.34 1.87
N VAL A 118 -12.19 -3.56 1.03
CA VAL A 118 -10.88 -4.08 1.47
C VAL A 118 -10.21 -3.11 2.44
N PHE A 119 -10.24 -1.82 2.15
CA PHE A 119 -9.67 -0.81 3.05
C PHE A 119 -10.34 -0.85 4.43
N ASN A 120 -11.67 -0.86 4.48
CA ASN A 120 -12.39 -0.92 5.75
C ASN A 120 -12.18 -2.25 6.48
N LEU A 121 -12.11 -3.38 5.76
CA LEU A 121 -11.83 -4.69 6.33
C LEU A 121 -10.46 -4.75 7.02
N LEU A 122 -9.47 -4.05 6.50
CA LEU A 122 -8.13 -3.97 7.09
C LEU A 122 -8.04 -2.91 8.20
N THR A 123 -8.63 -1.74 7.99
CA THR A 123 -8.39 -0.57 8.83
C THR A 123 -9.33 -0.52 10.03
N VAL A 124 -10.61 -0.89 9.88
CA VAL A 124 -11.57 -0.82 11.00
C VAL A 124 -11.17 -1.75 12.15
N PRO A 125 -10.84 -3.04 11.92
CA PRO A 125 -10.33 -3.89 13.00
C PRO A 125 -9.04 -3.34 13.63
N LEU A 126 -8.15 -2.76 12.82
CA LEU A 126 -6.91 -2.17 13.32
C LEU A 126 -7.16 -0.99 14.26
N VAL A 127 -8.06 -0.06 13.89
CA VAL A 127 -8.45 1.08 14.74
C VAL A 127 -9.12 0.62 16.04
N LEU A 128 -9.90 -0.46 15.99
CA LEU A 128 -10.59 -0.98 17.16
C LEU A 128 -9.66 -1.74 18.11
N THR A 129 -8.67 -2.48 17.57
CA THR A 129 -7.73 -3.28 18.37
C THR A 129 -6.55 -2.45 18.87
N PHE A 130 -6.09 -1.47 18.08
CA PHE A 130 -4.93 -0.62 18.39
C PHE A 130 -5.28 0.88 18.26
N PRO A 131 -6.24 1.38 19.05
CA PRO A 131 -6.68 2.77 18.93
C PRO A 131 -5.57 3.78 19.22
N THR A 132 -4.57 3.41 20.01
CA THR A 132 -3.41 4.24 20.36
C THR A 132 -2.50 4.56 19.17
N LEU A 133 -2.58 3.81 18.05
CA LEU A 133 -1.88 4.14 16.81
C LEU A 133 -2.42 5.40 16.12
N PHE A 134 -3.68 5.73 16.38
CA PHE A 134 -4.41 6.80 15.69
C PHE A 134 -4.86 7.91 16.62
N LEU A 135 -4.97 7.62 17.90
CA LEU A 135 -5.57 8.51 18.90
C LEU A 135 -4.71 8.61 20.16
N THR A 136 -4.49 9.82 20.62
CA THR A 136 -3.84 10.09 21.91
C THR A 136 -4.77 9.86 23.11
N GLN A 137 -6.09 9.97 22.90
CA GLN A 137 -7.11 9.70 23.90
C GLN A 137 -8.16 8.74 23.33
N VAL A 138 -8.37 7.62 24.02
CA VAL A 138 -9.32 6.58 23.59
C VAL A 138 -10.66 6.85 24.23
N SER A 139 -11.61 7.40 23.47
CA SER A 139 -13.02 7.43 23.82
C SER A 139 -13.87 7.04 22.62
N THR A 140 -15.07 6.51 22.84
CA THR A 140 -15.97 6.07 21.77
C THR A 140 -16.24 7.17 20.75
N LYS A 141 -16.36 8.43 21.19
CA LYS A 141 -16.56 9.58 20.30
C LYS A 141 -15.36 9.79 19.36
N TRP A 142 -14.14 9.74 19.89
CA TRP A 142 -12.92 9.90 19.12
C TRP A 142 -12.68 8.74 18.14
N LEU A 143 -13.06 7.51 18.50
CA LEU A 143 -13.02 6.37 17.59
C LEU A 143 -13.94 6.55 16.38
N LEU A 144 -15.17 7.00 16.59
CA LEU A 144 -16.09 7.29 15.48
C LEU A 144 -15.57 8.41 14.57
N ILE A 145 -15.02 9.47 15.16
CA ILE A 145 -14.40 10.57 14.39
C ILE A 145 -13.21 10.06 13.60
N ALA A 146 -12.35 9.24 14.19
CA ALA A 146 -11.19 8.66 13.50
C ALA A 146 -11.62 7.81 12.30
N ILE A 147 -12.61 6.94 12.45
CA ILE A 147 -13.16 6.14 11.34
C ILE A 147 -13.75 7.03 10.25
N ALA A 148 -14.41 8.12 10.59
CA ALA A 148 -14.97 9.05 9.62
C ALA A 148 -13.87 9.83 8.87
N VAL A 149 -12.81 10.28 9.57
CA VAL A 149 -11.70 11.06 8.98
C VAL A 149 -10.79 10.19 8.12
N ILE A 150 -10.63 8.91 8.44
CA ILE A 150 -9.74 8.01 7.69
C ILE A 150 -10.29 7.69 6.28
N GLN A 151 -11.61 7.82 6.05
CA GLN A 151 -12.22 7.59 4.73
C GLN A 151 -11.76 8.60 3.67
N PRO A 152 -11.87 9.92 3.88
CA PRO A 152 -11.32 10.88 2.92
C PRO A 152 -9.80 10.78 2.79
N ALA A 153 -9.07 10.48 3.88
CA ALA A 153 -7.63 10.24 3.82
C ALA A 153 -7.28 9.06 2.91
N TRP A 154 -8.03 7.96 3.02
CA TRP A 154 -7.91 6.82 2.10
C TRP A 154 -8.14 7.22 0.65
N TYR A 155 -9.18 7.99 0.36
CA TYR A 155 -9.47 8.43 -1.01
C TYR A 155 -8.32 9.24 -1.61
N VAL A 156 -7.74 10.16 -0.82
CA VAL A 156 -6.56 10.94 -1.24
C VAL A 156 -5.36 10.02 -1.47
N GLY A 157 -5.10 9.07 -0.57
CA GLY A 157 -4.02 8.09 -0.71
C GLY A 157 -4.18 7.18 -1.94
N ASP A 158 -5.41 6.74 -2.22
CA ASP A 158 -5.74 5.93 -3.40
C ASP A 158 -5.50 6.70 -4.70
N LYS A 159 -5.84 8.00 -4.75
CA LYS A 159 -5.55 8.88 -5.87
C LYS A 159 -4.05 9.20 -5.99
N ALA A 160 -3.36 9.38 -4.88
CA ALA A 160 -1.91 9.57 -4.87
C ALA A 160 -1.18 8.36 -5.43
N TYR A 161 -1.63 7.15 -5.11
CA TYR A 161 -1.10 5.93 -5.71
C TYR A 161 -1.30 5.88 -7.23
N ASP A 162 -2.50 6.23 -7.74
CA ASP A 162 -2.75 6.31 -9.19
C ASP A 162 -1.80 7.33 -9.86
N ALA A 163 -1.66 8.51 -9.26
CA ALA A 163 -0.76 9.55 -9.76
C ALA A 163 0.71 9.11 -9.74
N PHE A 164 1.13 8.38 -8.70
CA PHE A 164 2.46 7.81 -8.61
C PHE A 164 2.72 6.81 -9.74
N GLN A 165 1.81 5.87 -9.96
CA GLN A 165 1.97 4.83 -10.97
C GLN A 165 1.97 5.40 -12.41
N ILE A 166 1.06 6.33 -12.71
CA ILE A 166 0.89 6.88 -14.05
C ILE A 166 1.93 7.99 -14.33
N GLY A 167 2.13 8.89 -13.37
CA GLY A 167 2.93 10.09 -13.57
C GLY A 167 4.42 9.88 -13.33
N ILE A 168 4.79 9.31 -12.20
CA ILE A 168 6.19 9.21 -11.77
C ILE A 168 6.80 7.91 -12.31
N TRP A 169 6.15 6.78 -12.05
CA TRP A 169 6.71 5.49 -12.38
C TRP A 169 6.90 5.28 -13.89
N ASN A 170 5.90 5.58 -14.71
CA ASN A 170 6.00 5.43 -16.16
C ASN A 170 7.09 6.32 -16.78
N ARG A 171 7.39 7.47 -16.18
CA ARG A 171 8.51 8.33 -16.63
C ARG A 171 9.87 7.73 -16.27
N ILE A 172 10.03 7.22 -15.07
CA ILE A 172 11.29 6.59 -14.61
C ILE A 172 11.57 5.34 -15.44
N LYS A 173 10.55 4.52 -15.69
CA LYS A 173 10.68 3.32 -16.53
C LYS A 173 11.16 3.61 -17.95
N GLY A 174 10.79 4.76 -18.53
CA GLY A 174 11.26 5.18 -19.85
C GLY A 174 12.74 5.63 -19.90
N LEU A 175 13.38 5.77 -18.72
CA LEU A 175 14.78 6.19 -18.60
C LEU A 175 15.74 5.02 -18.28
N ILE A 176 15.19 3.85 -17.93
CA ILE A 176 15.91 2.60 -17.59
C ILE A 176 15.73 1.59 -18.72
#